data_d72f03e8f1a7bfeb09dade1f32868d5c
#
_entry.id   d72f03e8f1a7bfeb09dade1f32868d5c
#
_cell.length_a   1.000
_cell.length_b   1.000
_cell.length_c   1.000
_cell.angle_alpha   90.00
_cell.angle_beta   90.00
_cell.angle_gamma   90.00
#
_symmetry.space_group_name_H-M   'P 1'
#
loop_
_entity.id
_entity.type
_entity.pdbx_description
1 polymer ?
#
loop_
_entity_poly.entity_id
_entity_poly.type
_entity_poly.pdbx_seq_one_letter_code
_entity_poly.pdbx_strand_id
1 'polypeptide(L)'
;MTARSEARKFFVGGNWKCNGSVSQVNELVSMLNQCSLTSDTEVVVCPSQVYLQGVKDKLRSDVAVGAQDVWMKGNGAFTGETSADMLTDMGVQWAVVGHSERREKGESNEEVAAKAKFAVDKGLSVMACCGEPQANREAGTTNDFVFPQIKAYADVFTKEDWAKVVIAYEPIWAIGTGLTASPEQAQDTHKDIRQYLAQVAGAEVAESTRILYGGSANAKNAPELSAKPDIDGFLVGGASLKPEFADIINCQTTLKSLKPVNVGINGFGRIGR
;
A
#
# COMPACT_ATOMS: atom_id res chain seq x y z
N MET A 1 -20.61 13.09 0.91
CA MET A 1 -19.35 12.34 0.77
C MET A 1 -19.68 10.85 0.94
N THR A 2 -19.46 10.06 -0.08
CA THR A 2 -19.63 8.60 0.00
C THR A 2 -18.53 8.05 0.93
N ALA A 3 -18.91 7.15 1.85
CA ALA A 3 -17.94 6.45 2.68
C ALA A 3 -17.13 5.45 1.82
N ARG A 4 -15.94 5.06 2.26
CA ARG A 4 -15.19 3.95 1.67
C ARG A 4 -16.07 2.68 1.69
N SER A 5 -15.99 1.87 0.62
CA SER A 5 -16.71 0.59 0.56
C SER A 5 -16.24 -0.35 1.69
N GLU A 6 -17.19 -0.97 2.39
CA GLU A 6 -16.89 -1.97 3.43
C GLU A 6 -16.19 -3.22 2.87
N ALA A 7 -16.31 -3.46 1.56
CA ALA A 7 -15.64 -4.56 0.87
C ALA A 7 -14.10 -4.39 0.83
N ARG A 8 -13.59 -3.17 1.00
CA ARG A 8 -12.16 -2.86 0.93
C ARG A 8 -11.57 -2.74 2.34
N LYS A 9 -11.01 -3.85 2.85
CA LYS A 9 -10.29 -3.87 4.13
C LYS A 9 -9.11 -2.89 4.06
N PHE A 10 -8.92 -2.08 5.10
CA PHE A 10 -7.80 -1.14 5.17
C PHE A 10 -6.47 -1.89 5.18
N PHE A 11 -5.46 -1.33 4.49
CA PHE A 11 -4.17 -1.97 4.30
C PHE A 11 -3.02 -1.02 4.65
N VAL A 12 -2.03 -1.50 5.38
CA VAL A 12 -0.82 -0.73 5.67
C VAL A 12 0.42 -1.57 5.37
N GLY A 13 1.12 -1.18 4.31
CA GLY A 13 2.42 -1.72 3.93
C GLY A 13 3.56 -0.88 4.52
N GLY A 14 4.56 -1.52 5.10
CA GLY A 14 5.81 -0.88 5.55
C GLY A 14 6.97 -1.26 4.64
N ASN A 15 7.35 -0.40 3.74
CA ASN A 15 8.54 -0.58 2.90
C ASN A 15 9.79 -0.08 3.64
N TRP A 16 10.61 -1.00 4.12
CA TRP A 16 11.84 -0.66 4.85
C TRP A 16 12.97 -0.22 3.92
N LYS A 17 12.76 -0.34 2.62
CA LYS A 17 13.73 0.03 1.57
C LYS A 17 15.10 -0.61 1.82
N CYS A 18 16.18 0.04 1.39
CA CYS A 18 17.55 -0.43 1.60
C CYS A 18 18.08 0.05 2.98
N ASN A 19 17.41 -0.38 4.04
CA ASN A 19 17.79 -0.07 5.43
C ASN A 19 17.89 -1.34 6.25
N GLY A 20 18.69 -1.27 7.32
CA GLY A 20 18.76 -2.30 8.34
C GLY A 20 20.19 -2.74 8.67
N SER A 21 20.34 -3.14 9.90
CA SER A 21 21.35 -4.07 10.41
C SER A 21 20.61 -5.19 11.12
N VAL A 22 21.28 -6.27 11.46
CA VAL A 22 20.66 -7.38 12.22
C VAL A 22 20.04 -6.86 13.51
N SER A 23 20.72 -5.95 14.23
CA SER A 23 20.19 -5.35 15.47
C SER A 23 18.93 -4.55 15.20
N GLN A 24 19.00 -3.60 14.25
CA GLN A 24 17.86 -2.74 13.91
C GLN A 24 16.63 -3.54 13.43
N VAL A 25 16.84 -4.56 12.62
CA VAL A 25 15.75 -5.43 12.16
C VAL A 25 15.11 -6.19 13.32
N ASN A 26 15.91 -6.71 14.27
CA ASN A 26 15.39 -7.35 15.47
C ASN A 26 14.61 -6.38 16.37
N GLU A 27 15.07 -5.13 16.48
CA GLU A 27 14.36 -4.06 17.22
C GLU A 27 13.01 -3.75 16.59
N LEU A 28 12.95 -3.60 15.24
CA LEU A 28 11.70 -3.37 14.50
C LEU A 28 10.72 -4.53 14.65
N VAL A 29 11.19 -5.77 14.54
CA VAL A 29 10.35 -6.97 14.76
C VAL A 29 9.83 -7.01 16.21
N SER A 30 10.70 -6.73 17.19
CA SER A 30 10.30 -6.68 18.59
C SER A 30 9.24 -5.60 18.85
N MET A 31 9.43 -4.41 18.29
CA MET A 31 8.46 -3.31 18.36
C MET A 31 7.09 -3.74 17.80
N LEU A 32 7.05 -4.31 16.60
CA LEU A 32 5.81 -4.79 15.98
C LEU A 32 5.14 -5.91 16.79
N ASN A 33 5.91 -6.83 17.33
CA ASN A 33 5.40 -7.94 18.15
C ASN A 33 4.75 -7.44 19.45
N GLN A 34 5.19 -6.29 19.96
CA GLN A 34 4.67 -5.69 21.20
C GLN A 34 3.52 -4.71 20.97
N CYS A 35 3.36 -4.18 19.74
CA CYS A 35 2.31 -3.23 19.44
C CYS A 35 0.91 -3.86 19.53
N SER A 36 -0.05 -3.09 20.06
CA SER A 36 -1.47 -3.39 19.89
C SER A 36 -1.88 -2.95 18.49
N LEU A 37 -2.21 -3.90 17.62
CA LEU A 37 -2.65 -3.65 16.25
C LEU A 37 -4.13 -3.98 16.11
N THR A 38 -4.86 -3.15 15.36
CA THR A 38 -6.27 -3.42 15.05
C THR A 38 -6.41 -4.56 14.05
N SER A 39 -7.37 -5.44 14.26
CA SER A 39 -7.74 -6.51 13.31
C SER A 39 -8.41 -5.98 12.03
N ASP A 40 -8.87 -4.72 12.04
CA ASP A 40 -9.55 -4.09 10.90
C ASP A 40 -8.57 -3.67 9.79
N THR A 41 -7.26 -3.73 10.07
CA THR A 41 -6.20 -3.38 9.12
C THR A 41 -5.40 -4.63 8.74
N GLU A 42 -5.16 -4.84 7.46
CA GLU A 42 -4.17 -5.80 6.98
C GLU A 42 -2.79 -5.13 6.99
N VAL A 43 -1.80 -5.78 7.62
CA VAL A 43 -0.46 -5.22 7.78
C VAL A 43 0.57 -6.10 7.10
N VAL A 44 1.44 -5.47 6.29
CA VAL A 44 2.55 -6.14 5.61
C VAL A 44 3.83 -5.35 5.85
N VAL A 45 4.94 -5.99 6.15
CA VAL A 45 6.25 -5.34 6.18
C VAL A 45 7.16 -5.93 5.12
N CYS A 46 7.92 -5.06 4.45
CA CYS A 46 8.81 -5.42 3.36
C CYS A 46 10.25 -5.07 3.73
N PRO A 47 10.98 -5.96 4.41
CA PRO A 47 12.39 -5.78 4.72
C PRO A 47 13.26 -5.93 3.47
N SER A 48 14.53 -5.49 3.54
CA SER A 48 15.52 -5.85 2.53
C SER A 48 15.65 -7.36 2.39
N GLN A 49 15.90 -7.85 1.17
CA GLN A 49 15.90 -9.28 0.84
C GLN A 49 16.78 -10.14 1.75
N VAL A 50 17.94 -9.60 2.17
CA VAL A 50 18.87 -10.29 3.08
C VAL A 50 18.31 -10.56 4.46
N TYR A 51 17.22 -9.90 4.86
CA TYR A 51 16.59 -10.04 6.17
C TYR A 51 15.23 -10.77 6.13
N LEU A 52 14.71 -11.11 4.93
CA LEU A 52 13.39 -11.71 4.77
C LEU A 52 13.15 -12.92 5.69
N GLN A 53 14.05 -13.92 5.66
CA GLN A 53 13.91 -15.13 6.47
C GLN A 53 13.91 -14.79 7.96
N GLY A 54 14.88 -13.96 8.41
CA GLY A 54 15.00 -13.60 9.81
C GLY A 54 13.80 -12.80 10.35
N VAL A 55 13.15 -11.99 9.52
CA VAL A 55 11.90 -11.30 9.85
C VAL A 55 10.75 -12.30 9.89
N LYS A 56 10.61 -13.15 8.84
CA LYS A 56 9.54 -14.14 8.73
C LYS A 56 9.49 -15.09 9.93
N ASP A 57 10.64 -15.51 10.41
CA ASP A 57 10.74 -16.47 11.52
C ASP A 57 10.34 -15.88 12.89
N LYS A 58 10.41 -14.55 13.05
CA LYS A 58 10.27 -13.89 14.35
C LYS A 58 9.04 -13.00 14.47
N LEU A 59 8.48 -12.60 13.33
CA LEU A 59 7.36 -11.66 13.30
C LEU A 59 6.05 -12.36 13.70
N ARG A 60 5.20 -11.64 14.42
CA ARG A 60 3.86 -12.10 14.79
C ARG A 60 3.05 -12.52 13.55
N SER A 61 2.19 -13.52 13.72
CA SER A 61 1.49 -14.16 12.59
C SER A 61 0.39 -13.31 11.91
N ASP A 62 -0.07 -12.26 12.58
CA ASP A 62 -1.08 -11.32 12.04
C ASP A 62 -0.47 -10.15 11.25
N VAL A 63 0.86 -10.13 11.09
CA VAL A 63 1.60 -9.23 10.20
C VAL A 63 2.28 -10.05 9.12
N ALA A 64 1.91 -9.79 7.87
CA ALA A 64 2.50 -10.49 6.73
C ALA A 64 3.88 -9.94 6.36
N VAL A 65 4.68 -10.77 5.69
CA VAL A 65 5.99 -10.36 5.14
C VAL A 65 5.89 -10.29 3.63
N GLY A 66 6.46 -9.21 3.06
CA GLY A 66 6.57 -8.98 1.62
C GLY A 66 8.01 -8.77 1.18
N ALA A 67 8.33 -9.11 -0.07
CA ALA A 67 9.57 -8.77 -0.71
C ALA A 67 9.48 -7.36 -1.34
N GLN A 68 10.61 -6.65 -1.45
CA GLN A 68 10.65 -5.32 -2.06
C GLN A 68 10.71 -5.35 -3.60
N ASP A 69 10.95 -6.52 -4.18
CA ASP A 69 10.93 -6.81 -5.61
C ASP A 69 10.86 -8.32 -5.82
N VAL A 70 10.57 -8.76 -7.05
CA VAL A 70 10.53 -10.16 -7.46
C VAL A 70 10.97 -10.29 -8.91
N TRP A 71 11.65 -11.39 -9.26
CA TRP A 71 12.03 -11.65 -10.63
C TRP A 71 10.84 -12.13 -11.47
N MET A 72 10.83 -11.75 -12.76
CA MET A 72 9.75 -12.06 -13.71
C MET A 72 9.77 -13.49 -14.25
N LYS A 73 10.70 -14.34 -13.81
CA LYS A 73 10.86 -15.72 -14.26
C LYS A 73 11.13 -16.64 -13.07
N GLY A 74 11.01 -17.95 -13.31
CA GLY A 74 11.39 -18.96 -12.32
C GLY A 74 12.90 -19.01 -12.06
N ASN A 75 13.31 -20.00 -11.30
CA ASN A 75 14.71 -20.24 -10.99
C ASN A 75 15.55 -20.46 -12.26
N GLY A 76 16.81 -20.01 -12.27
CA GLY A 76 17.69 -20.12 -13.42
C GLY A 76 18.96 -19.29 -13.32
N ALA A 77 19.58 -19.03 -14.47
CA ALA A 77 20.83 -18.27 -14.58
C ALA A 77 20.56 -16.74 -14.52
N PHE A 78 20.08 -16.26 -13.37
CA PHE A 78 19.72 -14.87 -13.11
C PHE A 78 20.42 -14.40 -11.83
N THR A 79 21.73 -14.28 -11.88
CA THR A 79 22.55 -13.92 -10.72
C THR A 79 22.09 -12.63 -10.07
N GLY A 80 21.74 -12.70 -8.78
CA GLY A 80 21.26 -11.56 -7.99
C GLY A 80 19.74 -11.41 -7.91
N GLU A 81 18.97 -12.12 -8.76
CA GLU A 81 17.51 -12.07 -8.74
C GLU A 81 16.92 -13.02 -7.70
N THR A 82 15.72 -12.70 -7.24
CA THR A 82 14.93 -13.56 -6.34
C THR A 82 13.60 -13.89 -6.99
N SER A 83 13.39 -15.20 -7.26
CA SER A 83 12.17 -15.66 -7.91
C SER A 83 10.98 -15.72 -6.97
N ALA A 84 9.77 -15.70 -7.53
CA ALA A 84 8.55 -15.92 -6.76
C ALA A 84 8.52 -17.33 -6.12
N ASP A 85 9.12 -18.33 -6.78
CA ASP A 85 9.24 -19.69 -6.23
C ASP A 85 10.06 -19.69 -4.91
N MET A 86 11.18 -18.95 -4.86
CA MET A 86 11.98 -18.81 -3.62
C MET A 86 11.20 -18.09 -2.52
N LEU A 87 10.46 -17.05 -2.87
CA LEU A 87 9.68 -16.27 -1.91
C LEU A 87 8.53 -17.10 -1.32
N THR A 88 7.81 -17.85 -2.14
CA THR A 88 6.72 -18.72 -1.68
C THR A 88 7.23 -19.90 -0.82
N ASP A 89 8.38 -20.48 -1.17
CA ASP A 89 9.04 -21.51 -0.37
C ASP A 89 9.41 -21.01 1.03
N MET A 90 9.85 -19.75 1.14
CA MET A 90 10.09 -19.07 2.42
C MET A 90 8.81 -18.71 3.18
N GLY A 91 7.62 -18.88 2.60
CA GLY A 91 6.34 -18.43 3.17
C GLY A 91 6.13 -16.92 3.14
N VAL A 92 6.85 -16.19 2.29
CA VAL A 92 6.58 -14.78 1.97
C VAL A 92 5.28 -14.69 1.18
N GLN A 93 4.41 -13.73 1.53
CA GLN A 93 3.05 -13.67 0.99
C GLN A 93 2.85 -12.54 -0.02
N TRP A 94 3.69 -11.50 0.03
CA TRP A 94 3.55 -10.29 -0.76
C TRP A 94 4.84 -9.93 -1.50
N ALA A 95 4.69 -9.22 -2.61
CA ALA A 95 5.80 -8.55 -3.29
C ALA A 95 5.40 -7.13 -3.71
N VAL A 96 6.30 -6.17 -3.52
CA VAL A 96 6.21 -4.84 -4.13
C VAL A 96 6.77 -4.95 -5.55
N VAL A 97 6.08 -4.38 -6.54
CA VAL A 97 6.58 -4.33 -7.91
C VAL A 97 6.40 -2.93 -8.49
N GLY A 98 7.36 -2.50 -9.31
CA GLY A 98 7.28 -1.23 -10.01
C GLY A 98 7.38 0.00 -9.12
N HIS A 99 7.94 -0.12 -7.90
CA HIS A 99 8.23 1.03 -7.06
C HIS A 99 9.06 2.06 -7.82
N SER A 100 8.80 3.36 -7.58
CA SER A 100 9.47 4.46 -8.30
C SER A 100 10.99 4.33 -8.33
N GLU A 101 11.61 3.92 -7.21
CA GLU A 101 13.06 3.70 -7.13
C GLU A 101 13.57 2.55 -8.02
N ARG A 102 12.70 1.60 -8.41
CA ARG A 102 13.01 0.54 -9.37
C ARG A 102 12.86 1.03 -10.79
N ARG A 103 11.80 1.80 -11.06
CA ARG A 103 11.58 2.43 -12.37
C ARG A 103 12.70 3.42 -12.72
N GLU A 104 13.23 4.18 -11.76
CA GLU A 104 14.42 5.04 -11.93
C GLU A 104 15.67 4.24 -12.34
N LYS A 105 15.75 2.95 -12.01
CA LYS A 105 16.82 2.04 -12.45
C LYS A 105 16.56 1.41 -13.82
N GLY A 106 15.49 1.79 -14.48
CA GLY A 106 15.19 1.42 -15.86
C GLY A 106 14.11 0.35 -16.03
N GLU A 107 13.38 -0.06 -14.98
CA GLU A 107 12.26 -1.00 -15.15
C GLU A 107 11.14 -0.37 -15.96
N SER A 108 10.80 -0.99 -17.11
CA SER A 108 9.70 -0.56 -17.96
C SER A 108 8.33 -0.99 -17.41
N ASN A 109 7.26 -0.45 -17.96
CA ASN A 109 5.90 -0.86 -17.61
C ASN A 109 5.65 -2.34 -17.93
N GLU A 110 6.18 -2.83 -19.04
CA GLU A 110 6.05 -4.22 -19.48
C GLU A 110 6.81 -5.17 -18.56
N GLU A 111 8.03 -4.80 -18.17
CA GLU A 111 8.83 -5.57 -17.22
C GLU A 111 8.15 -5.67 -15.86
N VAL A 112 7.66 -4.54 -15.34
CA VAL A 112 6.94 -4.48 -14.07
C VAL A 112 5.65 -5.31 -14.12
N ALA A 113 4.89 -5.21 -15.21
CA ALA A 113 3.68 -6.02 -15.40
C ALA A 113 3.99 -7.53 -15.47
N ALA A 114 5.08 -7.92 -16.15
CA ALA A 114 5.53 -9.31 -16.19
C ALA A 114 5.95 -9.84 -14.82
N LYS A 115 6.66 -9.04 -14.02
CA LYS A 115 6.98 -9.36 -12.60
C LYS A 115 5.71 -9.58 -11.78
N ALA A 116 4.76 -8.66 -11.89
CA ALA A 116 3.50 -8.72 -11.15
C ALA A 116 2.69 -9.97 -11.52
N LYS A 117 2.54 -10.26 -12.81
CA LYS A 117 1.81 -11.44 -13.30
C LYS A 117 2.46 -12.72 -12.83
N PHE A 118 3.79 -12.85 -13.00
CA PHE A 118 4.51 -14.03 -12.56
C PHE A 118 4.39 -14.28 -11.05
N ALA A 119 4.47 -13.21 -10.24
CA ALA A 119 4.29 -13.30 -8.79
C ALA A 119 2.88 -13.81 -8.43
N VAL A 120 1.82 -13.28 -9.06
CA VAL A 120 0.42 -13.71 -8.83
C VAL A 120 0.22 -15.17 -9.25
N ASP A 121 0.75 -15.58 -10.40
CA ASP A 121 0.68 -16.97 -10.90
C ASP A 121 1.36 -17.96 -9.94
N LYS A 122 2.38 -17.51 -9.22
CA LYS A 122 3.09 -18.30 -8.20
C LYS A 122 2.48 -18.22 -6.81
N GLY A 123 1.37 -17.53 -6.65
CA GLY A 123 0.61 -17.49 -5.41
C GLY A 123 0.88 -16.30 -4.50
N LEU A 124 1.81 -15.41 -4.85
CA LEU A 124 2.03 -14.17 -4.12
C LEU A 124 0.89 -13.17 -4.36
N SER A 125 0.65 -12.32 -3.37
CA SER A 125 -0.08 -11.08 -3.55
C SER A 125 0.88 -9.94 -3.91
N VAL A 126 0.40 -8.92 -4.63
CA VAL A 126 1.24 -7.88 -5.20
C VAL A 126 0.79 -6.49 -4.79
N MET A 127 1.73 -5.67 -4.34
CA MET A 127 1.60 -4.22 -4.27
C MET A 127 2.14 -3.62 -5.57
N ALA A 128 1.23 -3.32 -6.51
CA ALA A 128 1.52 -2.80 -7.84
C ALA A 128 1.66 -1.28 -7.78
N CYS A 129 2.89 -0.77 -7.83
CA CYS A 129 3.19 0.64 -7.71
C CYS A 129 3.01 1.39 -9.03
N CYS A 130 2.48 2.60 -8.93
CA CYS A 130 2.38 3.58 -10.01
C CYS A 130 2.55 4.98 -9.44
N GLY A 131 2.97 5.93 -10.27
CA GLY A 131 3.12 7.31 -9.80
C GLY A 131 3.80 8.20 -10.82
N GLU A 132 3.70 9.50 -10.62
CA GLU A 132 4.22 10.52 -11.52
C GLU A 132 5.31 11.37 -10.85
N PRO A 133 6.31 11.84 -11.64
CA PRO A 133 7.28 12.83 -11.20
C PRO A 133 6.68 14.24 -11.11
N GLN A 134 7.37 15.13 -10.42
CA GLN A 134 6.94 16.50 -10.17
C GLN A 134 6.59 17.26 -11.45
N ALA A 135 7.37 17.11 -12.51
CA ALA A 135 7.13 17.78 -13.77
C ALA A 135 5.74 17.47 -14.37
N ASN A 136 5.28 16.21 -14.28
CA ASN A 136 3.95 15.81 -14.74
C ASN A 136 2.86 16.38 -13.85
N ARG A 137 3.09 16.44 -12.53
CA ARG A 137 2.15 17.04 -11.58
C ARG A 137 1.94 18.52 -11.86
N GLU A 138 3.03 19.27 -12.04
CA GLU A 138 3.01 20.70 -12.33
C GLU A 138 2.40 21.01 -13.70
N ALA A 139 2.63 20.15 -14.69
CA ALA A 139 2.05 20.27 -16.03
C ALA A 139 0.57 19.86 -16.10
N GLY A 140 -0.01 19.29 -15.03
CA GLY A 140 -1.38 18.76 -15.04
C GLY A 140 -1.55 17.49 -15.86
N THR A 141 -0.46 16.76 -16.13
CA THR A 141 -0.43 15.51 -16.93
C THR A 141 -0.25 14.26 -16.06
N THR A 142 -0.66 14.31 -14.80
CA THR A 142 -0.59 13.17 -13.85
C THR A 142 -1.22 11.91 -14.45
N ASN A 143 -2.44 12.02 -14.96
CA ASN A 143 -3.19 10.88 -15.49
C ASN A 143 -2.55 10.31 -16.76
N ASP A 144 -2.00 11.17 -17.64
CA ASP A 144 -1.30 10.73 -18.85
C ASP A 144 -0.05 9.89 -18.53
N PHE A 145 0.55 10.13 -17.37
CA PHE A 145 1.72 9.40 -16.90
C PHE A 145 1.35 8.13 -16.11
N VAL A 146 0.33 8.19 -15.25
CA VAL A 146 -0.07 7.10 -14.35
C VAL A 146 -0.90 6.04 -15.08
N PHE A 147 -1.82 6.42 -15.96
CA PHE A 147 -2.73 5.49 -16.62
C PHE A 147 -2.03 4.44 -17.48
N PRO A 148 -0.96 4.74 -18.25
CA PRO A 148 -0.20 3.70 -18.93
C PRO A 148 0.42 2.65 -18.00
N GLN A 149 0.80 3.03 -16.78
CA GLN A 149 1.31 2.10 -15.77
C GLN A 149 0.20 1.16 -15.29
N ILE A 150 -0.99 1.70 -14.98
CA ILE A 150 -2.18 0.90 -14.61
C ILE A 150 -2.60 -0.02 -15.76
N LYS A 151 -2.58 0.51 -16.99
CA LYS A 151 -2.94 -0.28 -18.17
C LYS A 151 -2.03 -1.50 -18.36
N ALA A 152 -0.72 -1.33 -18.17
CA ALA A 152 0.23 -2.43 -18.28
C ALA A 152 -0.11 -3.59 -17.31
N TYR A 153 -0.53 -3.29 -16.09
CA TYR A 153 -1.04 -4.30 -15.16
C TYR A 153 -2.36 -4.93 -15.67
N ALA A 154 -3.31 -4.09 -16.13
CA ALA A 154 -4.59 -4.58 -16.60
C ALA A 154 -4.48 -5.47 -17.86
N ASP A 155 -3.48 -5.25 -18.69
CA ASP A 155 -3.25 -6.05 -19.90
C ASP A 155 -2.76 -7.47 -19.60
N VAL A 156 -2.20 -7.72 -18.42
CA VAL A 156 -1.65 -9.04 -18.06
C VAL A 156 -2.48 -9.79 -17.02
N PHE A 157 -3.30 -9.10 -16.21
CA PHE A 157 -4.10 -9.72 -15.17
C PHE A 157 -5.46 -10.19 -15.70
N THR A 158 -5.88 -11.38 -15.28
CA THR A 158 -7.28 -11.80 -15.38
C THR A 158 -8.11 -11.12 -14.29
N LYS A 159 -9.43 -11.23 -14.36
CA LYS A 159 -10.33 -10.70 -13.31
C LYS A 159 -10.03 -11.32 -11.94
N GLU A 160 -9.71 -12.60 -11.90
CA GLU A 160 -9.41 -13.36 -10.70
C GLU A 160 -8.07 -12.93 -10.07
N ASP A 161 -7.08 -12.57 -10.89
CA ASP A 161 -5.78 -12.11 -10.42
C ASP A 161 -5.89 -10.86 -9.54
N TRP A 162 -6.84 -9.97 -9.85
CA TRP A 162 -7.04 -8.73 -9.10
C TRP A 162 -7.39 -8.94 -7.62
N ALA A 163 -7.89 -10.13 -7.24
CA ALA A 163 -8.11 -10.47 -5.84
C ALA A 163 -6.81 -10.51 -5.01
N LYS A 164 -5.66 -10.67 -5.67
CA LYS A 164 -4.32 -10.69 -5.07
C LYS A 164 -3.54 -9.39 -5.28
N VAL A 165 -4.16 -8.36 -5.84
CA VAL A 165 -3.47 -7.12 -6.21
C VAL A 165 -4.01 -5.95 -5.41
N VAL A 166 -3.11 -5.12 -4.88
CA VAL A 166 -3.40 -3.77 -4.42
C VAL A 166 -2.58 -2.79 -5.26
N ILE A 167 -3.16 -1.65 -5.61
CA ILE A 167 -2.43 -0.57 -6.29
C ILE A 167 -1.82 0.33 -5.23
N ALA A 168 -0.55 0.73 -5.38
CA ALA A 168 0.09 1.74 -4.54
C ALA A 168 0.42 2.96 -5.40
N TYR A 169 -0.33 4.04 -5.19
CA TYR A 169 -0.07 5.30 -5.88
C TYR A 169 1.00 6.11 -5.15
N GLU A 170 2.08 6.36 -5.84
CA GLU A 170 3.24 7.10 -5.37
C GLU A 170 3.31 8.49 -6.04
N PRO A 171 2.87 9.58 -5.38
CA PRO A 171 3.25 10.92 -5.82
C PRO A 171 4.76 11.09 -5.60
N ILE A 172 5.59 10.79 -6.63
CA ILE A 172 7.06 10.69 -6.51
C ILE A 172 7.64 12.01 -5.97
N TRP A 173 7.04 13.14 -6.34
CA TRP A 173 7.38 14.48 -5.87
C TRP A 173 7.15 14.69 -4.35
N ALA A 174 6.37 13.82 -3.71
CA ALA A 174 6.08 13.84 -2.27
C ALA A 174 6.76 12.69 -1.50
N ILE A 175 7.76 12.00 -2.09
CA ILE A 175 8.49 10.92 -1.44
C ILE A 175 9.86 11.43 -1.01
N GLY A 176 10.11 11.55 0.31
CA GLY A 176 11.42 11.94 0.85
C GLY A 176 11.86 13.37 0.56
N THR A 177 11.00 14.18 -0.04
CA THR A 177 11.30 15.58 -0.42
C THR A 177 10.92 16.59 0.66
N GLY A 178 10.19 16.17 1.69
CA GLY A 178 9.56 17.06 2.67
C GLY A 178 8.23 17.66 2.20
N LEU A 179 7.86 17.48 0.93
CA LEU A 179 6.54 17.84 0.41
C LEU A 179 5.54 16.71 0.72
N THR A 180 4.28 17.07 0.91
CA THR A 180 3.17 16.12 1.09
C THR A 180 2.02 16.54 0.16
N ALA A 181 1.38 15.56 -0.46
CA ALA A 181 0.12 15.84 -1.13
C ALA A 181 -0.93 16.24 -0.09
N SER A 182 -1.79 17.20 -0.40
CA SER A 182 -2.96 17.44 0.44
C SER A 182 -3.89 16.21 0.38
N PRO A 183 -4.71 15.99 1.42
CA PRO A 183 -5.68 14.89 1.39
C PRO A 183 -6.63 14.95 0.19
N GLU A 184 -6.99 16.14 -0.28
CA GLU A 184 -7.81 16.37 -1.47
C GLU A 184 -7.06 15.96 -2.74
N GLN A 185 -5.81 16.40 -2.90
CA GLN A 185 -4.98 16.03 -4.04
C GLN A 185 -4.76 14.51 -4.13
N ALA A 186 -4.51 13.86 -2.99
CA ALA A 186 -4.39 12.41 -2.93
C ALA A 186 -5.72 11.73 -3.31
N GLN A 187 -6.84 12.20 -2.75
CA GLN A 187 -8.16 11.67 -3.03
C GLN A 187 -8.53 11.79 -4.52
N ASP A 188 -8.28 12.94 -5.14
CA ASP A 188 -8.62 13.17 -6.54
C ASP A 188 -7.86 12.19 -7.44
N THR A 189 -6.55 12.01 -7.23
CA THR A 189 -5.78 11.06 -8.02
C THR A 189 -6.19 9.61 -7.77
N HIS A 190 -6.48 9.21 -6.51
CA HIS A 190 -6.99 7.88 -6.20
C HIS A 190 -8.34 7.60 -6.89
N LYS A 191 -9.23 8.58 -6.90
CA LYS A 191 -10.51 8.51 -7.60
C LYS A 191 -10.31 8.32 -9.11
N ASP A 192 -9.41 9.11 -9.71
CA ASP A 192 -9.11 9.00 -11.15
C ASP A 192 -8.53 7.62 -11.49
N ILE A 193 -7.61 7.09 -10.67
CA ILE A 193 -7.08 5.72 -10.82
C ILE A 193 -8.22 4.70 -10.75
N ARG A 194 -9.12 4.81 -9.78
CA ARG A 194 -10.26 3.89 -9.65
C ARG A 194 -11.20 3.95 -10.84
N GLN A 195 -11.50 5.15 -11.34
CA GLN A 195 -12.31 5.33 -12.54
C GLN A 195 -11.66 4.74 -13.78
N TYR A 196 -10.35 4.94 -13.93
CA TYR A 196 -9.61 4.35 -15.04
C TYR A 196 -9.54 2.82 -14.93
N LEU A 197 -9.34 2.28 -13.74
CA LEU A 197 -9.38 0.84 -13.50
C LEU A 197 -10.74 0.23 -13.89
N ALA A 198 -11.84 0.95 -13.62
CA ALA A 198 -13.17 0.52 -14.06
C ALA A 198 -13.30 0.44 -15.59
N GLN A 199 -12.61 1.30 -16.33
CA GLN A 199 -12.60 1.29 -17.80
C GLN A 199 -11.76 0.13 -18.37
N VAL A 200 -10.61 -0.19 -17.77
CA VAL A 200 -9.65 -1.16 -18.34
C VAL A 200 -9.77 -2.57 -17.76
N ALA A 201 -10.27 -2.73 -16.54
CA ALA A 201 -10.42 -4.03 -15.87
C ALA A 201 -11.86 -4.36 -15.45
N GLY A 202 -12.78 -3.39 -15.54
CA GLY A 202 -14.19 -3.54 -15.20
C GLY A 202 -14.56 -2.97 -13.84
N ALA A 203 -15.85 -2.60 -13.71
CA ALA A 203 -16.37 -1.91 -12.52
C ALA A 203 -16.23 -2.74 -11.23
N GLU A 204 -16.44 -4.05 -11.30
CA GLU A 204 -16.33 -4.94 -10.14
C GLU A 204 -14.89 -5.01 -9.62
N VAL A 205 -13.90 -5.09 -10.51
CA VAL A 205 -12.48 -5.03 -10.16
C VAL A 205 -12.15 -3.68 -9.50
N ALA A 206 -12.59 -2.58 -10.10
CA ALA A 206 -12.34 -1.25 -9.56
C ALA A 206 -12.95 -1.04 -8.17
N GLU A 207 -14.15 -1.60 -7.92
CA GLU A 207 -14.82 -1.49 -6.61
C GLU A 207 -14.11 -2.32 -5.54
N SER A 208 -13.57 -3.48 -5.88
CA SER A 208 -12.94 -4.39 -4.93
C SER A 208 -11.44 -4.12 -4.72
N THR A 209 -10.74 -3.56 -5.72
CA THR A 209 -9.30 -3.33 -5.64
C THR A 209 -8.99 -2.19 -4.67
N ARG A 210 -8.10 -2.46 -3.73
CA ARG A 210 -7.58 -1.46 -2.78
C ARG A 210 -6.54 -0.58 -3.46
N ILE A 211 -6.63 0.74 -3.22
CA ILE A 211 -5.67 1.72 -3.72
C ILE A 211 -5.03 2.41 -2.52
N LEU A 212 -3.72 2.23 -2.37
CA LEU A 212 -2.91 2.71 -1.26
C LEU A 212 -2.25 4.04 -1.61
N TYR A 213 -2.17 4.94 -0.65
CA TYR A 213 -1.35 6.14 -0.78
C TYR A 213 0.11 5.83 -0.42
N GLY A 214 1.01 6.01 -1.37
CA GLY A 214 2.46 5.73 -1.26
C GLY A 214 3.32 6.98 -1.08
N GLY A 215 2.72 8.15 -0.86
CA GLY A 215 3.46 9.36 -0.49
C GLY A 215 3.87 9.39 0.98
N SER A 216 4.35 10.54 1.45
CA SER A 216 4.78 10.72 2.84
C SER A 216 3.59 10.65 3.81
N ALA A 217 3.28 9.44 4.28
CA ALA A 217 2.33 9.19 5.36
C ALA A 217 3.04 9.14 6.73
N ASN A 218 2.44 9.74 7.74
CA ASN A 218 2.93 9.77 9.12
C ASN A 218 1.74 9.78 10.10
N ALA A 219 2.01 9.68 11.40
CA ALA A 219 0.96 9.63 12.42
C ALA A 219 0.01 10.85 12.42
N LYS A 220 0.46 12.02 11.93
CA LYS A 220 -0.36 13.26 11.93
C LYS A 220 -1.35 13.30 10.77
N ASN A 221 -0.91 12.90 9.54
CA ASN A 221 -1.74 13.01 8.34
C ASN A 221 -2.53 11.72 8.01
N ALA A 222 -2.11 10.58 8.55
CA ALA A 222 -2.77 9.29 8.30
C ALA A 222 -4.27 9.30 8.65
N PRO A 223 -4.75 9.87 9.77
CA PRO A 223 -6.18 9.91 10.07
C PRO A 223 -7.00 10.64 9.00
N GLU A 224 -6.55 11.80 8.52
CA GLU A 224 -7.27 12.58 7.52
C GLU A 224 -7.25 11.91 6.15
N LEU A 225 -6.10 11.41 5.71
CA LEU A 225 -5.97 10.64 4.47
C LEU A 225 -6.85 9.38 4.50
N SER A 226 -6.86 8.65 5.61
CA SER A 226 -7.64 7.41 5.75
C SER A 226 -9.16 7.63 5.79
N ALA A 227 -9.61 8.87 6.01
CA ALA A 227 -11.03 9.24 5.94
C ALA A 227 -11.53 9.41 4.50
N LYS A 228 -10.64 9.49 3.51
CA LYS A 228 -11.02 9.68 2.11
C LYS A 228 -11.59 8.38 1.51
N PRO A 229 -12.64 8.47 0.66
CA PRO A 229 -13.37 7.30 0.18
C PRO A 229 -12.58 6.37 -0.75
N ASP A 230 -11.59 6.90 -1.47
CA ASP A 230 -10.80 6.11 -2.42
C ASP A 230 -9.38 5.76 -1.94
N ILE A 231 -9.01 6.19 -0.73
CA ILE A 231 -7.75 5.82 -0.08
C ILE A 231 -8.01 4.62 0.85
N ASP A 232 -7.55 3.45 0.42
CA ASP A 232 -7.80 2.18 1.12
C ASP A 232 -6.64 1.77 2.04
N GLY A 233 -5.66 2.64 2.20
CA GLY A 233 -4.51 2.39 3.05
C GLY A 233 -3.26 3.13 2.62
N PHE A 234 -2.12 2.62 3.08
CA PHE A 234 -0.82 3.25 2.89
C PHE A 234 0.26 2.25 2.48
N LEU A 235 1.19 2.70 1.66
CA LEU A 235 2.51 2.09 1.52
C LEU A 235 3.53 3.06 2.14
N VAL A 236 3.97 2.76 3.35
CA VAL A 236 4.76 3.66 4.22
C VAL A 236 6.25 3.39 4.04
N GLY A 237 7.03 4.43 3.75
CA GLY A 237 8.49 4.36 3.72
C GLY A 237 9.11 4.58 5.10
N GLY A 238 9.84 5.68 5.29
CA GLY A 238 10.65 5.97 6.48
C GLY A 238 9.93 5.90 7.82
N ALA A 239 8.64 6.26 7.89
CA ALA A 239 7.85 6.15 9.11
C ALA A 239 7.62 4.67 9.53
N SER A 240 7.74 3.71 8.61
CA SER A 240 7.65 2.27 8.94
C SER A 240 8.84 1.73 9.74
N LEU A 241 9.92 2.52 9.84
CA LEU A 241 11.11 2.22 10.65
C LEU A 241 11.06 2.88 12.03
N LYS A 242 9.92 3.42 12.44
CA LYS A 242 9.76 4.19 13.68
C LYS A 242 8.56 3.70 14.49
N PRO A 243 8.50 3.98 15.79
CA PRO A 243 7.35 3.63 16.63
C PRO A 243 6.01 4.17 16.14
N GLU A 244 5.99 5.35 15.48
CA GLU A 244 4.79 5.95 14.90
C GLU A 244 4.10 5.08 13.83
N PHE A 245 4.74 4.00 13.36
CA PHE A 245 4.13 3.08 12.42
C PHE A 245 2.88 2.39 13.01
N ALA A 246 2.89 2.09 14.31
CA ALA A 246 1.72 1.56 15.01
C ALA A 246 0.53 2.53 14.98
N ASP A 247 0.79 3.84 15.10
CA ASP A 247 -0.26 4.87 15.03
C ASP A 247 -0.85 4.95 13.61
N ILE A 248 -0.02 4.81 12.59
CA ILE A 248 -0.47 4.76 11.18
C ILE A 248 -1.34 3.52 10.94
N ILE A 249 -0.95 2.35 11.45
CA ILE A 249 -1.74 1.12 11.34
C ILE A 249 -3.10 1.27 12.00
N ASN A 250 -3.15 1.92 13.16
CA ASN A 250 -4.36 2.09 13.97
C ASN A 250 -5.17 3.36 13.65
N CYS A 251 -4.80 4.15 12.64
CA CYS A 251 -5.41 5.47 12.39
C CYS A 251 -6.93 5.45 12.19
N GLN A 252 -7.47 4.36 11.61
CA GLN A 252 -8.92 4.16 11.43
C GLN A 252 -9.67 4.01 12.77
N THR A 253 -9.07 3.38 13.76
CA THR A 253 -9.65 3.22 15.10
C THR A 253 -9.74 4.56 15.80
N THR A 254 -8.72 5.40 15.65
CA THR A 254 -8.70 6.76 16.16
C THR A 254 -9.84 7.60 15.58
N LEU A 255 -10.09 7.51 14.27
CA LEU A 255 -11.23 8.19 13.63
C LEU A 255 -12.59 7.71 14.12
N LYS A 256 -12.76 6.41 14.33
CA LYS A 256 -14.02 5.86 14.89
C LYS A 256 -14.30 6.38 16.28
N SER A 257 -13.26 6.58 17.11
CA SER A 257 -13.39 7.11 18.48
C SER A 257 -13.68 8.61 18.52
N LEU A 258 -13.30 9.35 17.48
CA LEU A 258 -13.53 10.81 17.36
C LEU A 258 -14.88 11.17 16.73
N LYS A 259 -15.65 10.22 16.20
CA LYS A 259 -17.00 10.50 15.71
C LYS A 259 -17.88 10.90 16.90
N PRO A 260 -18.58 12.04 16.86
CA PRO A 260 -19.47 12.45 17.94
C PRO A 260 -20.53 11.36 18.14
N VAL A 261 -20.63 10.86 19.36
CA VAL A 261 -21.79 10.08 19.77
C VAL A 261 -22.97 11.03 19.71
N ASN A 262 -23.94 10.78 18.82
CA ASN A 262 -25.20 11.51 18.84
C ASN A 262 -25.92 11.18 20.14
N VAL A 263 -25.70 11.98 21.18
CA VAL A 263 -26.49 11.96 22.39
C VAL A 263 -27.81 12.61 22.06
N GLY A 264 -28.80 11.81 21.77
CA GLY A 264 -30.18 12.29 21.69
C GLY A 264 -30.60 12.76 23.07
N ILE A 265 -30.63 14.08 23.27
CA ILE A 265 -31.25 14.69 24.47
C ILE A 265 -32.77 14.55 24.28
N ASN A 266 -33.30 13.41 24.68
CA ASN A 266 -34.73 13.24 24.83
C ASN A 266 -35.16 13.95 26.13
N GLY A 267 -35.88 15.06 25.99
CA GLY A 267 -36.64 15.66 27.07
C GLY A 267 -36.20 17.05 27.51
N PHE A 268 -36.52 18.07 26.73
CA PHE A 268 -36.95 19.33 27.35
C PHE A 268 -38.43 19.15 27.76
N GLY A 269 -38.66 18.57 28.95
CA GLY A 269 -39.91 18.66 29.62
C GLY A 269 -40.21 20.13 29.89
N ARG A 270 -41.42 20.58 29.49
CA ARG A 270 -41.96 21.89 29.79
C ARG A 270 -41.77 22.22 31.26
N ILE A 271 -40.97 23.22 31.60
CA ILE A 271 -41.14 23.98 32.84
C ILE A 271 -42.23 24.98 32.51
N GLY A 272 -43.47 24.61 32.87
CA GLY A 272 -44.59 25.48 32.85
C GLY A 272 -44.72 26.16 34.20
N ARG A 273 -44.93 27.46 34.17
CA ARG A 273 -45.54 28.41 35.11
C ARG A 273 -45.00 28.46 36.54
#